data_5bb05d942ffa550985c2a8153bbfdf6b
#
_entry.id   5bb05d942ffa550985c2a8153bbfdf6b
#
_cell.length_a   1.000
_cell.length_b   1.000
_cell.length_c   1.000
_cell.angle_alpha   90.00
_cell.angle_beta   90.00
_cell.angle_gamma   90.00
#
_symmetry.space_group_name_H-M   'P 1'
#
loop_
_entity.id
_entity.type
_entity.pdbx_description
1 polymer ?
#
loop_
_entity_poly.entity_id
_entity_poly.type
_entity_poly.pdbx_seq_one_letter_code
_entity_poly.pdbx_strand_id
1 'polypeptide(L)'
;HSQKYKGLPDFGTTQYGFDVGTIQFAIHYLFENKYKLNGFIKNCADSIKQNGYLIGTCYDGETIFELLKKEKKKELYIDDHKIWHIEKKYTSKKFLSDSSSLGYKISVFQDSINQEVDEYLVNFKYFISMMKKYGFVIPKNKKMELFKHKPIDFFSTFYNEEKHKSLSKEEKEISFLNKYFIFQKVNNIDSTLVYNYEIEEQKEITKQSITRNSKLVKMNEKITLN
;
A
#
# COMPACT_ATOMS: atom_id res chain seq x y z
N HIS A 1 20.66 -3.62 -17.26
CA HIS A 1 21.14 -2.85 -18.44
C HIS A 1 21.21 -1.38 -18.05
N SER A 2 22.43 -0.88 -17.74
CA SER A 2 22.68 0.53 -17.48
C SER A 2 22.68 1.28 -18.82
N GLN A 3 21.60 1.99 -19.14
CA GLN A 3 21.65 2.99 -20.20
C GLN A 3 22.45 4.21 -19.69
N LYS A 4 23.64 4.42 -20.24
CA LYS A 4 24.38 5.67 -20.06
C LYS A 4 23.64 6.78 -20.80
N TYR A 5 23.00 7.69 -20.08
CA TYR A 5 22.53 8.94 -20.65
C TYR A 5 23.75 9.82 -20.98
N LYS A 6 24.11 9.94 -22.26
CA LYS A 6 25.16 10.84 -22.75
C LYS A 6 24.70 12.30 -22.54
N GLY A 7 25.33 13.03 -21.66
CA GLY A 7 25.18 14.48 -21.53
C GLY A 7 25.06 15.06 -20.13
N LEU A 8 24.93 14.23 -19.08
CA LEU A 8 24.95 14.71 -17.69
C LEU A 8 26.09 14.01 -16.95
N PRO A 9 27.12 14.73 -16.46
CA PRO A 9 28.36 14.14 -15.97
C PRO A 9 28.24 13.15 -14.82
N ASP A 10 27.18 13.26 -14.01
CA ASP A 10 26.98 12.45 -12.80
C ASP A 10 25.63 11.71 -12.75
N PHE A 11 24.93 11.67 -13.86
CA PHE A 11 23.66 10.95 -13.94
C PHE A 11 23.90 9.48 -14.32
N GLY A 12 23.57 8.58 -13.38
CA GLY A 12 23.35 7.17 -13.73
C GLY A 12 24.45 6.20 -13.42
N THR A 13 25.31 6.43 -12.46
CA THR A 13 26.07 5.35 -11.85
C THR A 13 25.26 4.71 -10.73
N THR A 14 24.19 4.00 -11.11
CA THR A 14 23.43 3.12 -10.19
C THR A 14 24.12 1.79 -9.95
N GLN A 15 25.46 1.73 -10.15
CA GLN A 15 26.24 0.52 -9.95
C GLN A 15 26.05 -0.09 -8.57
N TYR A 16 25.73 0.74 -7.57
CA TYR A 16 25.48 0.30 -6.18
C TYR A 16 24.02 0.46 -5.72
N GLY A 17 23.13 0.85 -6.63
CA GLY A 17 21.73 1.13 -6.33
C GLY A 17 21.47 2.58 -5.89
N PHE A 18 20.20 2.90 -5.67
CA PHE A 18 19.73 4.23 -5.29
C PHE A 18 19.78 4.44 -3.77
N ASP A 19 20.06 5.68 -3.35
CA ASP A 19 19.98 6.08 -1.94
C ASP A 19 18.53 6.10 -1.45
N VAL A 20 17.60 6.54 -2.31
CA VAL A 20 16.18 6.69 -1.98
C VAL A 20 15.34 6.29 -3.17
N GLY A 21 14.36 5.42 -2.91
CA GLY A 21 13.20 5.20 -3.76
C GLY A 21 12.01 5.98 -3.21
N THR A 22 11.16 6.52 -4.10
CA THR A 22 9.94 7.22 -3.68
C THR A 22 8.72 6.71 -4.43
N ILE A 23 7.58 6.60 -3.72
CA ILE A 23 6.29 6.26 -4.28
C ILE A 23 5.19 7.08 -3.58
N GLN A 24 4.69 8.11 -4.28
CA GLN A 24 3.72 9.04 -3.73
C GLN A 24 2.34 8.76 -4.33
N PHE A 25 1.34 8.48 -3.45
CA PHE A 25 -0.04 8.21 -3.83
C PHE A 25 -0.21 7.18 -4.97
N ALA A 26 0.62 6.11 -4.97
CA ALA A 26 0.59 5.10 -6.01
C ALA A 26 0.77 3.65 -5.49
N ILE A 27 1.20 3.47 -4.23
CA ILE A 27 1.41 2.12 -3.66
C ILE A 27 0.12 1.30 -3.61
N HIS A 28 -1.04 1.95 -3.48
CA HIS A 28 -2.35 1.30 -3.42
C HIS A 28 -2.66 0.45 -4.65
N TYR A 29 -2.19 0.82 -5.85
CA TYR A 29 -2.37 0.00 -7.06
C TYR A 29 -1.69 -1.38 -6.96
N LEU A 30 -0.65 -1.50 -6.14
CA LEU A 30 0.11 -2.71 -5.95
C LEU A 30 -0.52 -3.66 -4.92
N PHE A 31 -1.46 -3.17 -4.13
CA PHE A 31 -2.25 -3.97 -3.18
C PHE A 31 -3.42 -4.73 -3.85
N GLU A 32 -3.50 -4.72 -5.17
CA GLU A 32 -4.47 -5.51 -5.90
C GLU A 32 -4.30 -7.01 -5.65
N ASN A 33 -3.06 -7.50 -5.70
CA ASN A 33 -2.77 -8.92 -5.49
C ASN A 33 -1.31 -9.15 -5.07
N LYS A 34 -1.04 -10.39 -4.64
CA LYS A 34 0.28 -10.79 -4.12
C LYS A 34 1.40 -10.65 -5.17
N TYR A 35 1.11 -10.88 -6.46
CA TYR A 35 2.10 -10.77 -7.53
C TYR A 35 2.59 -9.34 -7.72
N LYS A 36 1.65 -8.36 -7.78
CA LYS A 36 1.98 -6.94 -7.94
C LYS A 36 2.78 -6.42 -6.75
N LEU A 37 2.31 -6.71 -5.52
CA LEU A 37 2.98 -6.25 -4.30
C LEU A 37 4.40 -6.83 -4.18
N ASN A 38 4.55 -8.15 -4.33
CA ASN A 38 5.86 -8.80 -4.25
C ASN A 38 6.80 -8.34 -5.36
N GLY A 39 6.30 -8.21 -6.60
CA GLY A 39 7.10 -7.70 -7.72
C GLY A 39 7.63 -6.30 -7.46
N PHE A 40 6.82 -5.42 -6.90
CA PHE A 40 7.25 -4.07 -6.51
C PHE A 40 8.31 -4.11 -5.41
N ILE A 41 8.07 -4.87 -4.32
CA ILE A 41 9.01 -4.94 -3.19
C ILE A 41 10.33 -5.56 -3.65
N LYS A 42 10.28 -6.59 -4.53
CA LYS A 42 11.47 -7.16 -5.15
C LYS A 42 12.26 -6.10 -5.92
N ASN A 43 11.58 -5.31 -6.77
CA ASN A 43 12.23 -4.24 -7.52
C ASN A 43 12.88 -3.19 -6.60
N CYS A 44 12.22 -2.84 -5.49
CA CYS A 44 12.81 -1.97 -4.47
C CYS A 44 14.05 -2.61 -3.84
N ALA A 45 14.00 -3.90 -3.51
CA ALA A 45 15.12 -4.63 -2.93
C ALA A 45 16.32 -4.72 -3.88
N ASP A 46 16.07 -4.85 -5.19
CA ASP A 46 17.12 -4.90 -6.20
C ASP A 46 17.72 -3.52 -6.51
N SER A 47 16.90 -2.47 -6.41
CA SER A 47 17.29 -1.14 -6.88
C SER A 47 17.82 -0.22 -5.77
N ILE A 48 17.34 -0.38 -4.53
CA ILE A 48 17.78 0.45 -3.40
C ILE A 48 19.01 -0.20 -2.76
N LYS A 49 20.06 0.59 -2.55
CA LYS A 49 21.28 0.11 -1.89
C LYS A 49 21.08 -0.22 -0.42
N GLN A 50 21.97 -0.99 0.16
CA GLN A 50 21.99 -1.21 1.62
C GLN A 50 22.12 0.13 2.35
N ASN A 51 21.37 0.32 3.42
CA ASN A 51 21.17 1.55 4.18
C ASN A 51 20.39 2.65 3.43
N GLY A 52 19.95 2.42 2.19
CA GLY A 52 19.04 3.30 1.46
C GLY A 52 17.60 3.20 1.98
N TYR A 53 16.75 4.06 1.47
CA TYR A 53 15.40 4.25 1.97
C TYR A 53 14.34 4.09 0.87
N LEU A 54 13.18 3.57 1.23
CA LEU A 54 11.94 3.70 0.48
C LEU A 54 11.00 4.62 1.25
N ILE A 55 10.52 5.68 0.62
CA ILE A 55 9.55 6.62 1.21
C ILE A 55 8.29 6.71 0.35
N GLY A 56 7.16 6.97 0.97
CA GLY A 56 5.93 7.12 0.21
C GLY A 56 4.76 7.60 1.04
N THR A 57 3.65 7.78 0.34
CA THR A 57 2.38 8.24 0.90
C THR A 57 1.21 7.48 0.29
N CYS A 58 0.16 7.23 1.08
CA CYS A 58 -1.11 6.68 0.61
C CYS A 58 -2.18 6.77 1.72
N TYR A 59 -3.42 6.51 1.37
CA TYR A 59 -4.48 6.27 2.35
C TYR A 59 -4.12 5.13 3.30
N ASP A 60 -4.47 5.29 4.58
CA ASP A 60 -4.42 4.19 5.54
C ASP A 60 -5.63 3.26 5.35
N GLY A 61 -5.36 2.05 4.86
CA GLY A 61 -6.41 1.10 4.54
C GLY A 61 -7.25 0.68 5.74
N GLU A 62 -6.69 0.64 6.96
CA GLU A 62 -7.44 0.32 8.18
C GLU A 62 -8.46 1.44 8.50
N THR A 63 -8.03 2.70 8.39
CA THR A 63 -8.92 3.86 8.58
C THR A 63 -10.03 3.91 7.55
N ILE A 64 -9.71 3.71 6.26
CA ILE A 64 -10.71 3.65 5.18
C ILE A 64 -11.66 2.48 5.38
N PHE A 65 -11.16 1.30 5.77
CA PHE A 65 -11.99 0.13 6.02
C PHE A 65 -13.00 0.39 7.12
N GLU A 66 -12.59 0.98 8.26
CA GLU A 66 -13.49 1.31 9.36
C GLU A 66 -14.49 2.42 8.98
N LEU A 67 -14.06 3.42 8.19
CA LEU A 67 -14.93 4.45 7.65
C LEU A 67 -16.08 3.83 6.82
N LEU A 68 -15.75 2.89 5.92
CA LEU A 68 -16.69 2.25 5.00
C LEU A 68 -17.40 1.02 5.58
N LYS A 69 -17.18 0.71 6.85
CA LYS A 69 -17.80 -0.42 7.53
C LYS A 69 -19.30 -0.19 7.77
N LYS A 70 -19.63 1.05 8.11
CA LYS A 70 -21.03 1.47 8.39
C LYS A 70 -21.74 1.94 7.13
N GLU A 71 -21.03 2.59 6.24
CA GLU A 71 -21.56 3.19 5.02
C GLU A 71 -20.84 2.62 3.79
N LYS A 72 -21.60 2.35 2.73
CA LYS A 72 -20.98 1.85 1.49
C LYS A 72 -20.12 2.92 0.80
N LYS A 73 -20.48 4.20 0.97
CA LYS A 73 -19.90 5.35 0.30
C LYS A 73 -19.84 6.54 1.26
N LYS A 74 -18.79 7.35 1.14
CA LYS A 74 -18.68 8.66 1.79
C LYS A 74 -18.36 9.72 0.74
N GLU A 75 -19.00 10.88 0.85
CA GLU A 75 -18.79 12.03 -0.03
C GLU A 75 -18.52 13.29 0.79
N LEU A 76 -17.71 14.18 0.24
CA LEU A 76 -17.43 15.48 0.82
C LEU A 76 -17.66 16.57 -0.22
N TYR A 77 -18.25 17.67 0.22
CA TYR A 77 -18.62 18.82 -0.59
C TYR A 77 -18.08 20.08 0.06
N ILE A 78 -17.67 21.05 -0.76
CA ILE A 78 -17.49 22.46 -0.37
C ILE A 78 -18.59 23.23 -1.09
N ASP A 79 -19.45 23.90 -0.32
CA ASP A 79 -20.73 24.40 -0.79
C ASP A 79 -21.51 23.26 -1.50
N ASP A 80 -21.96 23.44 -2.72
CA ASP A 80 -22.65 22.40 -3.49
C ASP A 80 -21.72 21.62 -4.44
N HIS A 81 -20.40 21.88 -4.38
CA HIS A 81 -19.42 21.24 -5.24
C HIS A 81 -18.80 20.01 -4.57
N LYS A 82 -18.94 18.84 -5.22
CA LYS A 82 -18.34 17.60 -4.73
C LYS A 82 -16.84 17.61 -4.98
N ILE A 83 -16.04 17.59 -3.90
CA ILE A 83 -14.58 17.59 -3.97
C ILE A 83 -13.97 16.21 -3.85
N TRP A 84 -14.69 15.26 -3.24
CA TRP A 84 -14.19 13.93 -2.99
C TRP A 84 -15.31 12.93 -2.74
N HIS A 85 -15.11 11.68 -3.18
CA HIS A 85 -15.84 10.56 -2.63
C HIS A 85 -15.01 9.28 -2.61
N ILE A 86 -15.44 8.36 -1.78
CA ILE A 86 -14.89 7.00 -1.70
C ILE A 86 -16.03 5.99 -1.56
N GLU A 87 -15.98 4.92 -2.34
CA GLU A 87 -16.96 3.84 -2.30
C GLU A 87 -16.26 2.49 -2.22
N LYS A 88 -16.72 1.61 -1.31
CA LYS A 88 -16.21 0.24 -1.24
C LYS A 88 -16.77 -0.66 -2.35
N LYS A 89 -15.87 -1.42 -2.99
CA LYS A 89 -16.20 -2.44 -4.00
C LYS A 89 -15.87 -3.87 -3.52
N TYR A 90 -15.73 -4.06 -2.22
CA TYR A 90 -15.48 -5.34 -1.56
C TYR A 90 -16.64 -5.71 -0.62
N THR A 91 -16.79 -7.01 -0.29
CA THR A 91 -17.86 -7.52 0.56
C THR A 91 -17.39 -7.97 1.95
N SER A 92 -16.10 -8.16 2.13
CA SER A 92 -15.53 -8.66 3.39
C SER A 92 -15.85 -7.72 4.56
N LYS A 93 -16.10 -8.34 5.72
CA LYS A 93 -16.35 -7.65 7.01
C LYS A 93 -15.11 -7.62 7.91
N LYS A 94 -14.00 -8.23 7.47
CA LYS A 94 -12.73 -8.31 8.22
C LYS A 94 -11.60 -7.82 7.33
N PHE A 95 -10.63 -7.11 7.92
CA PHE A 95 -9.43 -6.62 7.25
C PHE A 95 -8.22 -7.14 8.03
N LEU A 96 -7.81 -8.37 7.72
CA LEU A 96 -6.74 -9.06 8.44
C LEU A 96 -5.37 -8.59 7.99
N SER A 97 -4.36 -8.78 8.86
CA SER A 97 -2.97 -8.34 8.58
C SER A 97 -2.16 -9.42 7.87
N ASP A 98 -2.74 -10.04 6.85
CA ASP A 98 -2.15 -11.07 6.01
C ASP A 98 -2.54 -10.88 4.53
N SER A 99 -2.20 -11.84 3.68
CA SER A 99 -2.48 -11.76 2.23
C SER A 99 -3.97 -11.69 1.88
N SER A 100 -4.88 -12.05 2.80
CA SER A 100 -6.33 -11.93 2.57
C SER A 100 -6.82 -10.48 2.54
N SER A 101 -5.99 -9.52 2.99
CA SER A 101 -6.28 -8.09 2.90
C SER A 101 -6.01 -7.49 1.51
N LEU A 102 -5.41 -8.24 0.60
CA LEU A 102 -5.20 -7.80 -0.78
C LEU A 102 -6.49 -7.84 -1.60
N GLY A 103 -6.57 -6.99 -2.61
CA GLY A 103 -7.71 -6.93 -3.53
C GLY A 103 -8.95 -6.21 -2.98
N TYR A 104 -8.86 -5.54 -1.84
CA TYR A 104 -9.97 -4.73 -1.30
C TYR A 104 -10.10 -3.44 -2.10
N LYS A 105 -10.82 -3.56 -3.21
CA LYS A 105 -11.03 -2.47 -4.16
C LYS A 105 -11.95 -1.40 -3.60
N ILE A 106 -11.57 -0.14 -3.81
CA ILE A 106 -12.37 1.04 -3.57
C ILE A 106 -12.41 1.88 -4.85
N SER A 107 -13.48 2.64 -5.04
CA SER A 107 -13.56 3.68 -6.07
C SER A 107 -13.38 5.02 -5.40
N VAL A 108 -12.46 5.83 -5.91
CA VAL A 108 -12.10 7.13 -5.34
C VAL A 108 -12.26 8.21 -6.42
N PHE A 109 -12.97 9.27 -6.09
CA PHE A 109 -13.02 10.50 -6.87
C PHE A 109 -12.33 11.62 -6.10
N GLN A 110 -11.53 12.40 -6.80
CA GLN A 110 -10.96 13.65 -6.31
C GLN A 110 -11.13 14.72 -7.37
N ASP A 111 -11.68 15.87 -6.98
CA ASP A 111 -11.92 17.01 -7.88
C ASP A 111 -10.64 17.47 -8.60
N SER A 112 -9.51 17.50 -7.90
CA SER A 112 -8.21 17.85 -8.48
C SER A 112 -7.77 16.97 -9.66
N ILE A 113 -8.29 15.73 -9.74
CA ILE A 113 -8.05 14.78 -10.83
C ILE A 113 -9.24 14.76 -11.78
N ASN A 114 -10.43 15.13 -11.28
CA ASN A 114 -11.72 15.11 -11.98
C ASN A 114 -12.02 13.76 -12.64
N GLN A 115 -11.61 12.68 -12.01
CA GLN A 115 -11.79 11.32 -12.49
C GLN A 115 -12.02 10.36 -11.33
N GLU A 116 -12.86 9.37 -11.57
CA GLU A 116 -13.02 8.23 -10.67
C GLU A 116 -11.97 7.16 -10.97
N VAL A 117 -11.24 6.73 -9.96
CA VAL A 117 -10.15 5.76 -10.09
C VAL A 117 -10.35 4.61 -9.10
N ASP A 118 -10.12 3.39 -9.58
CA ASP A 118 -10.08 2.20 -8.73
C ASP A 118 -8.74 2.10 -8.01
N GLU A 119 -8.79 1.99 -6.69
CA GLU A 119 -7.65 1.81 -5.79
C GLU A 119 -7.86 0.59 -4.89
N TYR A 120 -6.83 0.20 -4.13
CA TYR A 120 -6.91 -0.92 -3.19
C TYR A 120 -6.46 -0.48 -1.80
N LEU A 121 -7.10 -1.00 -0.75
CA LEU A 121 -6.76 -0.68 0.62
C LEU A 121 -5.36 -1.18 0.98
N VAL A 122 -4.53 -0.29 1.53
CA VAL A 122 -3.17 -0.61 1.99
C VAL A 122 -3.22 -1.04 3.45
N ASN A 123 -2.99 -2.33 3.72
CA ASN A 123 -2.82 -2.84 5.07
C ASN A 123 -1.36 -2.65 5.51
N PHE A 124 -1.08 -1.64 6.33
CA PHE A 124 0.28 -1.33 6.77
C PHE A 124 0.93 -2.43 7.59
N LYS A 125 0.17 -3.19 8.39
CA LYS A 125 0.73 -4.31 9.17
C LYS A 125 1.22 -5.42 8.24
N TYR A 126 0.44 -5.75 7.21
CA TYR A 126 0.84 -6.71 6.18
C TYR A 126 2.01 -6.15 5.35
N PHE A 127 1.95 -4.89 4.94
CA PHE A 127 3.03 -4.24 4.19
C PHE A 127 4.36 -4.29 4.93
N ILE A 128 4.38 -3.93 6.22
CA ILE A 128 5.57 -4.01 7.08
C ILE A 128 6.13 -5.45 7.11
N SER A 129 5.27 -6.45 7.25
CA SER A 129 5.70 -7.86 7.28
C SER A 129 6.34 -8.28 5.96
N MET A 130 5.77 -7.85 4.83
CA MET A 130 6.31 -8.13 3.50
C MET A 130 7.64 -7.40 3.27
N MET A 131 7.73 -6.11 3.59
CA MET A 131 8.98 -5.33 3.49
C MET A 131 10.11 -5.97 4.29
N LYS A 132 9.81 -6.52 5.48
CA LYS A 132 10.79 -7.21 6.32
C LYS A 132 11.38 -8.46 5.64
N LYS A 133 10.57 -9.23 4.91
CA LYS A 133 11.03 -10.40 4.15
C LYS A 133 12.07 -10.02 3.09
N TYR A 134 11.98 -8.80 2.54
CA TYR A 134 12.89 -8.28 1.52
C TYR A 134 14.03 -7.40 2.09
N GLY A 135 14.30 -7.50 3.40
CA GLY A 135 15.43 -6.83 4.04
C GLY A 135 15.19 -5.38 4.45
N PHE A 136 13.96 -4.89 4.39
CA PHE A 136 13.58 -3.56 4.84
C PHE A 136 12.99 -3.59 6.25
N VAL A 137 13.27 -2.56 7.02
CA VAL A 137 12.71 -2.34 8.35
C VAL A 137 12.19 -0.92 8.52
N ILE A 138 11.38 -0.69 9.52
CA ILE A 138 11.05 0.65 10.00
C ILE A 138 12.30 1.21 10.68
N PRO A 139 12.88 2.33 10.20
CA PRO A 139 14.13 2.85 10.75
C PRO A 139 13.93 3.34 12.19
N LYS A 140 14.90 3.04 13.06
CA LYS A 140 15.02 3.65 14.38
C LYS A 140 15.85 4.92 14.22
N ASN A 141 15.22 6.08 14.23
CA ASN A 141 15.89 7.35 14.01
C ASN A 141 15.70 8.27 15.20
N LYS A 142 16.77 8.46 15.98
CA LYS A 142 16.78 9.36 17.17
C LYS A 142 16.38 10.80 16.84
N LYS A 143 16.69 11.30 15.65
CA LYS A 143 16.27 12.65 15.22
C LYS A 143 14.76 12.73 15.02
N MET A 144 14.13 11.71 14.43
CA MET A 144 12.68 11.67 14.30
C MET A 144 11.99 11.59 15.68
N GLU A 145 12.57 10.82 16.60
CA GLU A 145 12.08 10.75 17.99
C GLU A 145 12.13 12.11 18.69
N LEU A 146 13.20 12.90 18.47
CA LEU A 146 13.32 14.28 18.99
C LEU A 146 12.20 15.19 18.46
N PHE A 147 11.78 15.03 17.21
CA PHE A 147 10.67 15.78 16.62
C PHE A 147 9.30 15.14 16.88
N LYS A 148 9.23 14.07 17.67
CA LYS A 148 8.00 13.28 17.95
C LYS A 148 7.33 12.71 16.71
N HIS A 149 8.07 12.51 15.62
CA HIS A 149 7.58 11.89 14.39
C HIS A 149 7.96 10.41 14.35
N LYS A 150 7.03 9.60 13.91
CA LYS A 150 7.26 8.17 13.64
C LYS A 150 7.59 7.98 12.15
N PRO A 151 8.33 6.93 11.78
CA PRO A 151 8.60 6.62 10.37
C PRO A 151 7.36 6.24 9.55
N ILE A 152 6.28 5.87 10.21
CA ILE A 152 4.96 5.66 9.61
C ILE A 152 3.96 6.38 10.50
N ASP A 153 3.31 7.41 9.97
CA ASP A 153 2.31 8.16 10.72
C ASP A 153 1.35 8.90 9.78
N PHE A 154 0.26 9.43 10.34
CA PHE A 154 -0.73 10.21 9.61
C PHE A 154 -0.23 11.61 9.25
N PHE A 155 -0.76 12.18 8.17
CA PHE A 155 -0.49 13.56 7.78
C PHE A 155 -0.91 14.56 8.85
N SER A 156 -1.92 14.23 9.64
CA SER A 156 -2.36 15.06 10.78
C SER A 156 -1.24 15.36 11.78
N THR A 157 -0.19 14.50 11.87
CA THR A 157 0.95 14.75 12.78
C THR A 157 1.82 15.93 12.36
N PHE A 158 1.77 16.32 11.08
CA PHE A 158 2.46 17.51 10.56
C PHE A 158 1.57 18.74 10.44
N TYR A 159 0.28 18.60 10.74
CA TYR A 159 -0.64 19.71 10.63
C TYR A 159 -0.31 20.78 11.66
N ASN A 160 -0.23 22.01 11.18
CA ASN A 160 -0.06 23.20 11.99
C ASN A 160 -1.09 24.24 11.55
N GLU A 161 -1.95 24.66 12.44
CA GLU A 161 -3.07 25.54 12.15
C GLU A 161 -2.64 26.91 11.59
N GLU A 162 -1.53 27.44 12.08
CA GLU A 162 -1.00 28.73 11.61
C GLU A 162 -0.45 28.66 10.19
N LYS A 163 0.19 27.53 9.85
CA LYS A 163 0.82 27.32 8.51
C LYS A 163 -0.19 26.87 7.46
N HIS A 164 -1.30 26.24 7.86
CA HIS A 164 -2.27 25.61 6.96
C HIS A 164 -3.67 26.23 7.07
N LYS A 165 -3.73 27.54 7.34
CA LYS A 165 -5.00 28.29 7.50
C LYS A 165 -5.93 28.21 6.29
N SER A 166 -5.39 28.02 5.09
CA SER A 166 -6.14 27.97 3.83
C SER A 166 -6.90 26.67 3.58
N LEU A 167 -6.59 25.59 4.33
CA LEU A 167 -7.27 24.31 4.15
C LEU A 167 -8.67 24.36 4.78
N SER A 168 -9.68 23.97 3.99
CA SER A 168 -11.04 23.77 4.49
C SER A 168 -11.10 22.60 5.48
N LYS A 169 -12.23 22.47 6.17
CA LYS A 169 -12.47 21.32 7.06
C LYS A 169 -12.47 20.00 6.26
N GLU A 170 -13.07 20.00 5.09
CA GLU A 170 -13.23 18.86 4.19
C GLU A 170 -11.87 18.43 3.62
N GLU A 171 -11.04 19.39 3.19
CA GLU A 171 -9.67 19.10 2.72
C GLU A 171 -8.80 18.50 3.82
N LYS A 172 -8.93 18.98 5.07
CA LYS A 172 -8.26 18.38 6.22
C LYS A 172 -8.73 16.95 6.46
N GLU A 173 -10.05 16.71 6.38
CA GLU A 173 -10.62 15.38 6.56
C GLU A 173 -10.05 14.40 5.56
N ILE A 174 -9.98 14.75 4.27
CA ILE A 174 -9.38 13.94 3.22
C ILE A 174 -7.88 13.71 3.47
N SER A 175 -7.16 14.79 3.76
CA SER A 175 -5.71 14.74 3.96
C SER A 175 -5.34 13.83 5.12
N PHE A 176 -6.10 13.86 6.22
CA PHE A 176 -5.82 13.09 7.43
C PHE A 176 -6.15 11.60 7.32
N LEU A 177 -6.75 11.16 6.23
CA LEU A 177 -6.86 9.73 5.89
C LEU A 177 -5.54 9.14 5.39
N ASN A 178 -4.57 9.98 5.03
CA ASN A 178 -3.31 9.57 4.47
C ASN A 178 -2.24 9.37 5.55
N LYS A 179 -1.38 8.40 5.28
CA LYS A 179 -0.11 8.17 5.98
C LYS A 179 1.07 8.39 5.05
N TYR A 180 2.17 8.86 5.63
CA TYR A 180 3.49 8.68 5.05
C TYR A 180 4.15 7.45 5.65
N PHE A 181 5.13 6.89 4.93
CA PHE A 181 5.94 5.79 5.42
C PHE A 181 7.39 5.91 4.97
N ILE A 182 8.28 5.41 5.82
CA ILE A 182 9.71 5.33 5.59
C ILE A 182 10.15 3.92 5.96
N PHE A 183 10.79 3.22 5.02
CA PHE A 183 11.48 1.97 5.25
C PHE A 183 12.96 2.14 4.96
N GLN A 184 13.83 1.47 5.71
CA GLN A 184 15.26 1.41 5.45
C GLN A 184 15.66 -0.01 5.07
N LYS A 185 16.41 -0.17 3.98
CA LYS A 185 17.01 -1.44 3.61
C LYS A 185 18.23 -1.70 4.48
N VAL A 186 18.12 -2.66 5.39
CA VAL A 186 19.22 -2.98 6.33
C VAL A 186 19.99 -4.24 5.91
N ASN A 187 19.40 -5.12 5.13
CA ASN A 187 20.00 -6.35 4.67
C ASN A 187 19.91 -6.49 3.15
N ASN A 188 20.98 -6.93 2.52
CA ASN A 188 20.93 -7.48 1.17
C ASN A 188 20.53 -8.95 1.28
N ILE A 189 19.43 -9.30 0.64
CA ILE A 189 18.92 -10.65 0.58
C ILE A 189 18.76 -11.07 -0.88
N ASP A 190 18.66 -12.36 -1.14
CA ASP A 190 18.24 -12.88 -2.44
C ASP A 190 16.74 -12.59 -2.64
N SER A 191 16.43 -11.44 -3.24
CA SER A 191 15.06 -11.00 -3.50
C SER A 191 14.31 -11.93 -4.46
N THR A 192 15.04 -12.61 -5.36
CA THR A 192 14.46 -13.56 -6.31
C THR A 192 14.02 -14.83 -5.60
N LEU A 193 14.82 -15.32 -4.68
CA LEU A 193 14.46 -16.47 -3.84
C LEU A 193 13.21 -16.17 -3.01
N VAL A 194 13.18 -15.00 -2.34
CA VAL A 194 12.01 -14.58 -1.55
C VAL A 194 10.76 -14.46 -2.43
N TYR A 195 10.88 -13.81 -3.59
CA TYR A 195 9.77 -13.68 -4.52
C TYR A 195 9.21 -15.03 -4.95
N ASN A 196 10.07 -15.94 -5.37
CA ASN A 196 9.67 -17.28 -5.82
C ASN A 196 8.97 -18.06 -4.70
N TYR A 197 9.48 -18.00 -3.48
CA TYR A 197 8.85 -18.61 -2.31
C TYR A 197 7.44 -18.07 -2.05
N GLU A 198 7.27 -16.74 -2.03
CA GLU A 198 5.99 -16.09 -1.80
C GLU A 198 4.95 -16.42 -2.88
N ILE A 199 5.39 -16.55 -4.13
CA ILE A 199 4.50 -16.89 -5.25
C ILE A 199 4.12 -18.37 -5.23
N GLU A 200 5.03 -19.28 -4.91
CA GLU A 200 4.71 -20.71 -4.78
C GLU A 200 3.75 -20.96 -3.61
N GLU A 201 3.98 -20.33 -2.46
CA GLU A 201 3.05 -20.38 -1.33
C GLU A 201 1.64 -19.96 -1.74
N GLN A 202 1.52 -18.87 -2.52
CA GLN A 202 0.22 -18.40 -3.03
C GLN A 202 -0.45 -19.42 -3.97
N LYS A 203 0.32 -20.05 -4.85
CA LYS A 203 -0.20 -21.09 -5.75
C LYS A 203 -0.74 -22.29 -4.97
N GLU A 204 -0.02 -22.74 -3.95
CA GLU A 204 -0.46 -23.86 -3.10
C GLU A 204 -1.76 -23.54 -2.34
N ILE A 205 -1.87 -22.35 -1.75
CA ILE A 205 -3.11 -21.87 -1.09
C ILE A 205 -4.27 -21.87 -2.08
N THR A 206 -4.04 -21.38 -3.29
CA THR A 206 -5.06 -21.33 -4.34
C THR A 206 -5.52 -22.73 -4.76
N LYS A 207 -4.60 -23.67 -4.98
CA LYS A 207 -4.91 -25.07 -5.31
C LYS A 207 -5.74 -25.75 -4.21
N GLN A 208 -5.35 -25.56 -2.93
CA GLN A 208 -6.08 -26.12 -1.80
C GLN A 208 -7.50 -25.58 -1.70
N SER A 209 -7.70 -24.27 -1.94
CA SER A 209 -9.03 -23.65 -1.91
C SER A 209 -9.92 -24.15 -3.05
N ILE A 210 -9.40 -24.32 -4.27
CA ILE A 210 -10.12 -24.89 -5.41
C ILE A 210 -10.54 -26.34 -5.10
N THR A 211 -9.64 -27.15 -4.59
CA THR A 211 -9.90 -28.54 -4.24
C THR A 211 -10.99 -28.65 -3.15
N ARG A 212 -10.94 -27.78 -2.15
CA ARG A 212 -11.96 -27.73 -1.08
C ARG A 212 -13.34 -27.34 -1.63
N ASN A 213 -13.41 -26.33 -2.48
CA ASN A 213 -14.65 -25.88 -3.09
C ASN A 213 -15.26 -26.96 -3.99
N SER A 214 -14.46 -27.64 -4.80
CA SER A 214 -14.95 -28.73 -5.65
C SER A 214 -15.51 -29.94 -4.84
N LYS A 215 -14.92 -30.24 -3.67
CA LYS A 215 -15.47 -31.24 -2.76
C LYS A 215 -16.80 -30.81 -2.15
N LEU A 216 -16.94 -29.54 -1.75
CA LEU A 216 -18.19 -29.00 -1.22
C LEU A 216 -19.33 -29.02 -2.23
N VAL A 217 -19.05 -28.66 -3.49
CA VAL A 217 -20.04 -28.73 -4.58
C VAL A 217 -20.53 -30.16 -4.77
N LYS A 218 -19.61 -31.13 -4.88
CA LYS A 218 -19.96 -32.55 -5.01
C LYS A 218 -20.75 -33.13 -3.80
N MET A 219 -20.49 -32.62 -2.60
CA MET A 219 -21.27 -33.01 -1.41
C MET A 219 -22.68 -32.44 -1.46
N ASN A 220 -22.84 -31.18 -1.85
CA ASN A 220 -24.17 -30.55 -1.98
C ASN A 220 -24.99 -31.21 -3.08
N GLU A 221 -24.43 -31.57 -4.23
CA GLU A 221 -25.11 -32.31 -5.29
C GLU A 221 -25.65 -33.68 -4.82
N LYS A 222 -24.86 -34.39 -3.97
CA LYS A 222 -25.33 -35.66 -3.37
C LYS A 222 -26.46 -35.51 -2.36
N ILE A 223 -26.49 -34.38 -1.66
CA ILE A 223 -27.58 -34.08 -0.68
C ILE A 223 -28.90 -33.72 -1.39
N THR A 224 -28.82 -33.11 -2.56
CA THR A 224 -29.96 -32.67 -3.34
C THR A 224 -30.63 -33.82 -4.15
N LEU A 225 -29.94 -34.97 -4.30
CA LEU A 225 -30.39 -36.13 -5.06
C LEU A 225 -31.02 -37.24 -4.15
N ASN A 226 -31.04 -37.02 -2.85
CA ASN A 226 -31.72 -37.86 -1.85
C ASN A 226 -32.89 -37.08 -1.25
#